data_7ef78cae9597ca3ee346a0a7a961ac20
#
_entry.id   7ef78cae9597ca3ee346a0a7a961ac20
#
_cell.length_a   1.000
_cell.length_b   1.000
_cell.length_c   1.000
_cell.angle_alpha   90.00
_cell.angle_beta   90.00
_cell.angle_gamma   90.00
#
_symmetry.space_group_name_H-M   'P 1'
#
loop_
_entity.id
_entity.type
_entity.pdbx_description
1 polymer ?
#
loop_
_entity_poly.entity_id
_entity_poly.type
_entity_poly.pdbx_seq_one_letter_code
_entity_poly.pdbx_strand_id
1 'polypeptide(L)'
;STLREVTWGIENAQDLEDLAGRLADVNGFKRSENTVQCLDPNGMTIRFQQSFVKDVQELKTEGINQYGNIQRVNAASPVYEKGQPVAIGHVVFFTPDLAATENFYIEKVGFHLSDAYKNRGAFLRCRGKGYHHDLFLLSVPNKPAGLNHVAFVVRDIHEVIGGGLNMNRSEWSTFIGPGRHPISSAYFWYVNSPLGGAFEYYTNDDYLTEEWQPRVEEHRLELFTEWAIEGGLDDTTRRQVKPV
;
A
#
# COMPACT_ATOMS: atom_id res chain seq x y z
N SER A 1 -14.88 -5.56 7.54
CA SER A 1 -14.29 -5.96 6.27
C SER A 1 -14.71 -7.38 5.94
N THR A 2 -14.97 -7.64 4.67
CA THR A 2 -15.32 -8.95 4.13
C THR A 2 -14.14 -9.60 3.38
N LEU A 3 -12.92 -9.09 3.58
CA LEU A 3 -11.71 -9.68 3.00
C LEU A 3 -11.60 -11.15 3.47
N ARG A 4 -11.41 -12.06 2.52
CA ARG A 4 -11.31 -13.49 2.79
C ARG A 4 -9.91 -14.04 2.62
N GLU A 5 -9.17 -13.49 1.67
CA GLU A 5 -7.87 -13.99 1.29
C GLU A 5 -7.05 -12.88 0.64
N VAL A 6 -5.74 -12.93 0.83
CA VAL A 6 -4.76 -12.17 0.03
C VAL A 6 -3.83 -13.15 -0.66
N THR A 7 -3.65 -12.97 -1.96
CA THR A 7 -2.74 -13.79 -2.76
C THR A 7 -1.52 -12.98 -3.16
N TRP A 8 -0.35 -13.48 -2.77
CA TRP A 8 0.96 -12.92 -3.10
C TRP A 8 1.56 -13.63 -4.32
N GLY A 9 2.12 -12.87 -5.23
CA GLY A 9 2.83 -13.41 -6.39
C GLY A 9 4.25 -13.87 -6.03
N ILE A 10 4.62 -15.07 -6.44
CA ILE A 10 5.98 -15.63 -6.33
C ILE A 10 6.60 -15.67 -7.72
N GLU A 11 7.87 -15.33 -7.82
CA GLU A 11 8.54 -15.16 -9.11
C GLU A 11 8.78 -16.49 -9.83
N ASN A 12 9.19 -17.52 -9.10
CA ASN A 12 9.51 -18.82 -9.68
C ASN A 12 9.11 -19.98 -8.77
N ALA A 13 9.17 -21.20 -9.30
CA ALA A 13 8.76 -22.40 -8.59
C ALA A 13 9.69 -22.76 -7.41
N GLN A 14 10.99 -22.44 -7.48
CA GLN A 14 11.91 -22.72 -6.39
C GLN A 14 11.61 -21.87 -5.16
N ASP A 15 11.33 -20.59 -5.34
CA ASP A 15 10.94 -19.70 -4.24
C ASP A 15 9.64 -20.17 -3.57
N LEU A 16 8.71 -20.74 -4.35
CA LEU A 16 7.48 -21.32 -3.82
C LEU A 16 7.76 -22.58 -2.98
N GLU A 17 8.72 -23.42 -3.41
CA GLU A 17 9.17 -24.59 -2.65
C GLU A 17 9.81 -24.18 -1.32
N ASP A 18 10.74 -23.23 -1.37
CA ASP A 18 11.44 -22.74 -0.18
C ASP A 18 10.47 -22.12 0.82
N LEU A 19 9.49 -21.38 0.31
CA LEU A 19 8.42 -20.81 1.13
C LEU A 19 7.52 -21.90 1.72
N ALA A 20 7.18 -22.95 0.95
CA ALA A 20 6.41 -24.08 1.45
C ALA A 20 7.11 -24.77 2.62
N GLY A 21 8.44 -24.93 2.53
CA GLY A 21 9.26 -25.47 3.62
C GLY A 21 9.18 -24.62 4.89
N ARG A 22 9.29 -23.28 4.77
CA ARG A 22 9.19 -22.35 5.92
C ARG A 22 7.82 -22.30 6.56
N LEU A 23 6.75 -22.54 5.79
CA LEU A 23 5.36 -22.45 6.25
C LEU A 23 4.74 -23.78 6.65
N ALA A 24 5.46 -24.91 6.52
CA ALA A 24 4.90 -26.24 6.72
C ALA A 24 4.31 -26.49 8.11
N ASP A 25 4.83 -25.82 9.13
CA ASP A 25 4.38 -25.89 10.53
C ASP A 25 3.33 -24.82 10.90
N VAL A 26 2.95 -23.96 9.94
CA VAL A 26 2.02 -22.84 10.18
C VAL A 26 0.58 -23.33 10.12
N ASN A 27 -0.27 -22.78 11.00
CA ASN A 27 -1.68 -23.12 11.05
C ASN A 27 -2.38 -22.87 9.68
N GLY A 28 -3.24 -23.82 9.28
CA GLY A 28 -3.97 -23.74 8.01
C GLY A 28 -3.10 -23.98 6.77
N PHE A 29 -1.86 -24.51 6.95
CA PHE A 29 -1.00 -24.85 5.83
C PHE A 29 -1.68 -25.81 4.86
N LYS A 30 -1.68 -25.44 3.59
CA LYS A 30 -2.12 -26.27 2.47
C LYS A 30 -1.19 -26.04 1.30
N ARG A 31 -0.90 -27.10 0.58
CA ARG A 31 -0.09 -27.03 -0.63
C ARG A 31 -0.80 -27.72 -1.80
N SER A 32 -0.65 -27.14 -2.96
CA SER A 32 -0.94 -27.74 -4.27
C SER A 32 0.28 -27.58 -5.18
N GLU A 33 0.18 -28.06 -6.41
CA GLU A 33 1.28 -27.95 -7.38
C GLU A 33 1.81 -26.54 -7.55
N ASN A 34 0.92 -25.54 -7.60
CA ASN A 34 1.26 -24.14 -7.94
C ASN A 34 0.93 -23.14 -6.83
N THR A 35 0.50 -23.61 -5.65
CA THR A 35 0.12 -22.72 -4.57
C THR A 35 0.53 -23.23 -3.19
N VAL A 36 0.84 -22.30 -2.31
CA VAL A 36 0.98 -22.50 -0.87
C VAL A 36 0.00 -21.58 -0.16
N GLN A 37 -0.67 -22.06 0.86
CA GLN A 37 -1.64 -21.30 1.65
C GLN A 37 -1.43 -21.59 3.12
N CYS A 38 -1.61 -20.57 3.97
CA CYS A 38 -1.70 -20.73 5.42
C CYS A 38 -2.57 -19.62 6.03
N LEU A 39 -2.70 -19.63 7.36
CA LEU A 39 -3.28 -18.51 8.11
C LEU A 39 -2.14 -17.67 8.69
N ASP A 40 -2.27 -16.34 8.60
CA ASP A 40 -1.42 -15.44 9.35
C ASP A 40 -1.79 -15.46 10.87
N PRO A 41 -1.03 -14.83 11.76
CA PRO A 41 -1.33 -14.82 13.19
C PRO A 41 -2.70 -14.21 13.55
N ASN A 42 -3.30 -13.42 12.66
CA ASN A 42 -4.64 -12.86 12.85
C ASN A 42 -5.76 -13.77 12.31
N GLY A 43 -5.41 -14.95 11.76
CA GLY A 43 -6.35 -15.86 11.13
C GLY A 43 -6.77 -15.47 9.71
N MET A 44 -6.05 -14.51 9.10
CA MET A 44 -6.26 -14.15 7.70
C MET A 44 -5.69 -15.24 6.78
N THR A 45 -6.48 -15.69 5.82
CA THR A 45 -5.96 -16.59 4.78
C THR A 45 -5.01 -15.83 3.86
N ILE A 46 -3.77 -16.30 3.81
CA ILE A 46 -2.77 -15.83 2.86
C ILE A 46 -2.38 -16.97 1.92
N ARG A 47 -2.30 -16.64 0.65
CA ARG A 47 -1.92 -17.57 -0.41
C ARG A 47 -0.72 -17.03 -1.16
N PHE A 48 0.12 -17.93 -1.62
CA PHE A 48 1.26 -17.66 -2.48
C PHE A 48 1.12 -18.50 -3.74
N GLN A 49 1.34 -17.90 -4.88
CA GLN A 49 1.28 -18.61 -6.16
C GLN A 49 2.26 -17.99 -7.15
N GLN A 50 2.72 -18.77 -8.11
CA GLN A 50 3.54 -18.22 -9.17
C GLN A 50 2.78 -17.11 -9.89
N SER A 51 3.41 -15.95 -9.99
CA SER A 51 2.82 -14.76 -10.59
C SER A 51 2.84 -14.87 -12.11
N PHE A 52 1.69 -14.67 -12.71
CA PHE A 52 1.59 -14.43 -14.16
C PHE A 52 1.48 -12.93 -14.35
N VAL A 53 2.63 -12.27 -14.47
CA VAL A 53 2.65 -10.85 -14.82
C VAL A 53 2.18 -10.74 -16.27
N LYS A 54 1.00 -10.16 -16.49
CA LYS A 54 0.63 -9.70 -17.83
C LYS A 54 1.41 -8.42 -18.10
N ASP A 55 2.00 -8.32 -19.29
CA ASP A 55 2.54 -7.06 -19.76
C ASP A 55 1.41 -6.04 -19.76
N VAL A 56 1.39 -5.21 -18.75
CA VAL A 56 0.54 -4.02 -18.76
C VAL A 56 1.19 -3.09 -19.78
N GLN A 57 0.44 -2.73 -20.81
CA GLN A 57 0.91 -1.76 -21.79
C GLN A 57 1.44 -0.54 -21.01
N GLU A 58 2.75 -0.27 -21.13
CA GLU A 58 3.38 0.86 -20.44
C GLU A 58 2.61 2.12 -20.79
N LEU A 59 1.88 2.63 -19.82
CA LEU A 59 1.21 3.90 -19.94
C LEU A 59 2.30 4.98 -19.84
N LYS A 60 2.73 5.50 -20.99
CA LYS A 60 3.74 6.54 -21.03
C LYS A 60 3.28 7.73 -20.21
N THR A 61 4.12 8.18 -19.30
CA THR A 61 3.99 9.47 -18.63
C THR A 61 4.79 10.49 -19.42
N GLU A 62 4.21 11.66 -19.68
CA GLU A 62 4.90 12.77 -20.35
C GLU A 62 5.94 13.47 -19.44
N GLY A 63 6.14 12.95 -18.25
CA GLY A 63 7.00 13.55 -17.23
C GLY A 63 6.42 14.81 -16.61
N ILE A 64 6.95 15.17 -15.46
CA ILE A 64 6.56 16.37 -14.70
C ILE A 64 7.73 17.34 -14.67
N ASN A 65 7.55 18.54 -15.25
CA ASN A 65 8.58 19.57 -15.19
C ASN A 65 8.72 20.10 -13.76
N GLN A 66 9.94 20.11 -13.27
CA GLN A 66 10.32 20.75 -12.02
C GLN A 66 11.33 21.87 -12.34
N TYR A 67 11.43 22.86 -11.45
CA TYR A 67 12.44 23.89 -11.62
C TYR A 67 13.85 23.26 -11.63
N GLY A 68 14.59 23.49 -12.71
CA GLY A 68 15.92 22.88 -12.91
C GLY A 68 15.92 21.44 -13.43
N ASN A 69 14.76 20.78 -13.54
CA ASN A 69 14.62 19.44 -14.10
C ASN A 69 13.46 19.40 -15.11
N ILE A 70 13.77 19.69 -16.37
CA ILE A 70 12.79 19.79 -17.46
C ILE A 70 12.67 18.44 -18.16
N GLN A 71 11.52 17.81 -18.02
CA GLN A 71 11.20 16.51 -18.63
C GLN A 71 10.31 16.64 -19.87
N ARG A 72 9.49 17.70 -19.95
CA ARG A 72 8.63 17.99 -21.10
C ARG A 72 9.09 19.24 -21.82
N VAL A 73 9.37 19.10 -23.12
CA VAL A 73 9.73 20.22 -24.01
C VAL A 73 8.75 20.22 -25.18
N ASN A 74 8.12 21.36 -25.46
CA ASN A 74 7.13 21.53 -26.53
C ASN A 74 5.97 20.52 -26.50
N ALA A 75 5.63 20.01 -25.30
CA ALA A 75 4.54 19.07 -25.06
C ALA A 75 3.67 19.59 -23.91
N ALA A 76 2.35 19.46 -24.05
CA ALA A 76 1.41 19.76 -22.99
C ALA A 76 1.39 18.62 -21.95
N SER A 77 1.10 18.94 -20.69
CA SER A 77 0.81 17.92 -19.69
C SER A 77 -0.50 17.20 -20.03
N PRO A 78 -0.56 15.87 -19.87
CA PRO A 78 -1.80 15.15 -20.11
C PRO A 78 -2.88 15.58 -19.09
N VAL A 79 -4.14 15.43 -19.49
CA VAL A 79 -5.30 15.60 -18.61
C VAL A 79 -5.93 14.24 -18.39
N TYR A 80 -6.02 13.83 -17.14
CA TYR A 80 -6.64 12.57 -16.76
C TYR A 80 -8.05 12.80 -16.24
N GLU A 81 -9.05 12.32 -16.97
CA GLU A 81 -10.45 12.40 -16.55
C GLU A 81 -10.80 11.35 -15.50
N LYS A 82 -10.06 10.25 -15.46
CA LYS A 82 -10.21 9.13 -14.53
C LYS A 82 -8.86 8.46 -14.26
N GLY A 83 -8.74 7.80 -13.10
CA GLY A 83 -7.59 6.96 -12.80
C GLY A 83 -7.62 5.63 -13.58
N GLN A 84 -6.47 5.20 -14.03
CA GLN A 84 -6.23 3.88 -14.63
C GLN A 84 -5.13 3.17 -13.84
N PRO A 85 -5.49 2.41 -12.80
CA PRO A 85 -4.49 1.70 -12.01
C PRO A 85 -3.62 0.79 -12.86
N VAL A 86 -2.31 0.85 -12.64
CA VAL A 86 -1.31 0.02 -13.32
C VAL A 86 -0.93 -1.19 -12.49
N ALA A 87 -1.14 -1.14 -11.17
CA ALA A 87 -0.86 -2.24 -10.25
C ALA A 87 -1.70 -2.10 -8.96
N ILE A 88 -1.86 -3.21 -8.24
CA ILE A 88 -2.12 -3.18 -6.81
C ILE A 88 -0.77 -2.91 -6.15
N GLY A 89 -0.66 -1.82 -5.41
CA GLY A 89 0.60 -1.41 -4.80
C GLY A 89 0.80 -2.02 -3.43
N HIS A 90 -0.20 -1.88 -2.56
CA HIS A 90 -0.12 -2.45 -1.21
C HIS A 90 -1.49 -2.76 -0.62
N VAL A 91 -1.46 -3.53 0.46
CA VAL A 91 -2.62 -3.82 1.30
C VAL A 91 -2.28 -3.46 2.75
N VAL A 92 -3.26 -2.97 3.49
CA VAL A 92 -3.09 -2.63 4.91
C VAL A 92 -4.05 -3.42 5.78
N PHE A 93 -3.51 -4.08 6.79
CA PHE A 93 -4.27 -4.85 7.76
C PHE A 93 -4.30 -4.18 9.12
N PHE A 94 -5.47 -4.17 9.73
CA PHE A 94 -5.53 -4.04 11.17
C PHE A 94 -5.03 -5.33 11.81
N THR A 95 -4.04 -5.21 12.69
CA THR A 95 -3.47 -6.33 13.43
C THR A 95 -3.40 -6.04 14.93
N PRO A 96 -4.19 -6.74 15.76
CA PRO A 96 -4.17 -6.55 17.21
C PRO A 96 -2.82 -6.92 17.84
N ASP A 97 -2.20 -8.01 17.39
CA ASP A 97 -0.86 -8.42 17.81
C ASP A 97 0.17 -8.09 16.72
N LEU A 98 0.65 -6.85 16.77
CA LEU A 98 1.62 -6.35 15.80
C LEU A 98 2.92 -7.15 15.84
N ALA A 99 3.46 -7.44 17.04
CA ALA A 99 4.76 -8.07 17.16
C ALA A 99 4.75 -9.50 16.60
N ALA A 100 3.74 -10.31 16.91
CA ALA A 100 3.62 -11.65 16.37
C ALA A 100 3.41 -11.63 14.85
N THR A 101 2.62 -10.67 14.35
CA THR A 101 2.32 -10.60 12.92
C THR A 101 3.52 -10.09 12.11
N GLU A 102 4.20 -9.05 12.58
CA GLU A 102 5.43 -8.54 11.97
C GLU A 102 6.50 -9.64 11.90
N ASN A 103 6.77 -10.31 13.02
CA ASN A 103 7.73 -11.42 13.07
C ASN A 103 7.37 -12.55 12.10
N PHE A 104 6.09 -12.89 12.00
CA PHE A 104 5.63 -13.90 11.05
C PHE A 104 5.93 -13.51 9.59
N TYR A 105 5.59 -12.28 9.18
CA TYR A 105 5.86 -11.86 7.80
C TYR A 105 7.36 -11.73 7.51
N ILE A 106 8.18 -11.32 8.48
CA ILE A 106 9.63 -11.21 8.30
C ILE A 106 10.28 -12.61 8.31
N GLU A 107 10.08 -13.40 9.37
CA GLU A 107 10.83 -14.62 9.60
C GLU A 107 10.29 -15.84 8.82
N LYS A 108 8.96 -15.97 8.71
CA LYS A 108 8.36 -17.11 8.03
C LYS A 108 8.11 -16.83 6.55
N VAL A 109 7.57 -15.67 6.21
CA VAL A 109 7.28 -15.32 4.81
C VAL A 109 8.52 -14.79 4.09
N GLY A 110 9.37 -14.00 4.77
CA GLY A 110 10.60 -13.45 4.21
C GLY A 110 10.44 -12.02 3.67
N PHE A 111 9.49 -11.26 4.24
CA PHE A 111 9.36 -9.84 3.91
C PHE A 111 10.44 -9.01 4.60
N HIS A 112 10.71 -7.83 4.07
CA HIS A 112 11.72 -6.91 4.55
C HIS A 112 11.06 -5.70 5.21
N LEU A 113 11.51 -5.34 6.41
CA LEU A 113 11.08 -4.12 7.06
C LEU A 113 11.59 -2.90 6.28
N SER A 114 10.69 -2.00 5.95
CA SER A 114 11.01 -0.71 5.35
C SER A 114 11.11 0.38 6.42
N ASP A 115 10.05 0.55 7.18
CA ASP A 115 9.98 1.49 8.30
C ASP A 115 8.95 1.00 9.33
N ALA A 116 8.94 1.58 10.51
CA ALA A 116 7.95 1.28 11.52
C ALA A 116 7.52 2.52 12.31
N TYR A 117 6.27 2.52 12.75
CA TYR A 117 5.82 3.34 13.87
C TYR A 117 5.85 2.49 15.13
N LYS A 118 6.64 2.89 16.10
CA LYS A 118 6.88 2.15 17.34
C LYS A 118 5.57 1.71 18.01
N ASN A 119 5.41 0.42 18.22
CA ASN A 119 4.20 -0.19 18.79
C ASN A 119 2.88 0.15 18.06
N ARG A 120 2.96 0.66 16.82
CA ARG A 120 1.79 1.11 16.08
C ARG A 120 1.66 0.50 14.71
N GLY A 121 2.77 0.24 14.01
CA GLY A 121 2.70 -0.34 12.67
C GLY A 121 4.06 -0.62 12.07
N ALA A 122 4.08 -1.57 11.12
CA ALA A 122 5.26 -1.97 10.37
C ALA A 122 4.97 -1.94 8.88
N PHE A 123 5.81 -1.25 8.13
CA PHE A 123 5.78 -1.18 6.67
C PHE A 123 6.73 -2.23 6.11
N LEU A 124 6.21 -3.17 5.35
CA LEU A 124 6.94 -4.32 4.84
C LEU A 124 6.91 -4.36 3.32
N ARG A 125 8.04 -4.67 2.69
CA ARG A 125 8.12 -4.95 1.26
C ARG A 125 8.45 -6.43 1.01
N CYS A 126 7.91 -6.96 -0.07
CA CYS A 126 8.06 -8.39 -0.42
C CYS A 126 9.49 -8.78 -0.83
N ARG A 127 10.33 -7.81 -1.20
CA ARG A 127 11.68 -8.01 -1.73
C ARG A 127 12.69 -7.07 -1.08
N GLY A 128 13.97 -7.39 -1.16
CA GLY A 128 15.06 -6.52 -0.68
C GLY A 128 15.09 -5.15 -1.38
N LYS A 129 14.58 -5.07 -2.63
CA LYS A 129 14.42 -3.82 -3.38
C LYS A 129 13.00 -3.71 -3.91
N GLY A 130 12.41 -2.51 -3.85
CA GLY A 130 11.04 -2.24 -4.31
C GLY A 130 10.54 -0.89 -3.83
N TYR A 131 9.27 -0.63 -4.05
CA TYR A 131 8.60 0.53 -3.47
C TYR A 131 8.52 0.39 -1.96
N HIS A 132 8.22 1.49 -1.27
CA HIS A 132 8.33 1.59 0.19
C HIS A 132 7.66 0.43 0.93
N HIS A 133 6.48 0.01 0.52
CA HIS A 133 5.82 -1.15 1.13
C HIS A 133 4.81 -1.81 0.19
N ASP A 134 4.67 -3.12 0.34
CA ASP A 134 3.60 -3.94 -0.27
C ASP A 134 2.55 -4.32 0.79
N LEU A 135 2.94 -4.31 2.06
CA LEU A 135 2.09 -4.59 3.22
C LEU A 135 2.35 -3.57 4.33
N PHE A 136 1.28 -3.01 4.91
CA PHE A 136 1.36 -2.28 6.16
C PHE A 136 0.52 -2.97 7.24
N LEU A 137 1.15 -3.30 8.34
CA LEU A 137 0.51 -3.85 9.53
C LEU A 137 0.22 -2.70 10.50
N LEU A 138 -1.06 -2.46 10.79
CA LEU A 138 -1.50 -1.33 11.61
C LEU A 138 -2.19 -1.83 12.88
N SER A 139 -1.60 -1.56 14.04
CA SER A 139 -2.21 -1.84 15.34
C SER A 139 -2.96 -0.61 15.85
N VAL A 140 -4.25 -0.77 16.08
CA VAL A 140 -5.12 0.27 16.65
C VAL A 140 -5.79 -0.31 17.88
N PRO A 141 -5.74 0.37 19.04
CA PRO A 141 -6.38 -0.12 20.27
C PRO A 141 -7.85 -0.50 20.04
N ASN A 142 -8.23 -1.68 20.53
CA ASN A 142 -9.60 -2.22 20.43
C ASN A 142 -10.12 -2.44 18.99
N LYS A 143 -9.26 -2.38 17.97
CA LYS A 143 -9.64 -2.66 16.59
C LYS A 143 -9.40 -4.15 16.30
N PRO A 144 -10.41 -4.91 15.86
CA PRO A 144 -10.20 -6.30 15.46
C PRO A 144 -9.37 -6.40 14.19
N ALA A 145 -8.76 -7.57 13.97
CA ALA A 145 -8.07 -7.88 12.74
C ALA A 145 -8.99 -7.72 11.51
N GLY A 146 -8.42 -7.28 10.39
CA GLY A 146 -9.17 -7.10 9.15
C GLY A 146 -8.50 -6.14 8.18
N LEU A 147 -9.17 -5.90 7.05
CA LEU A 147 -8.70 -4.96 6.04
C LEU A 147 -8.90 -3.52 6.51
N ASN A 148 -7.83 -2.71 6.39
CA ASN A 148 -7.93 -1.27 6.46
C ASN A 148 -8.19 -0.69 5.06
N HIS A 149 -7.29 -0.94 4.11
CA HIS A 149 -7.46 -0.51 2.72
C HIS A 149 -6.66 -1.35 1.72
N VAL A 150 -6.99 -1.15 0.45
CA VAL A 150 -6.19 -1.60 -0.71
C VAL A 150 -5.79 -0.38 -1.51
N ALA A 151 -4.52 -0.31 -1.89
CA ALA A 151 -3.96 0.80 -2.65
C ALA A 151 -3.61 0.39 -4.08
N PHE A 152 -3.92 1.29 -5.00
CA PHE A 152 -3.73 1.13 -6.43
C PHE A 152 -2.77 2.19 -6.94
N VAL A 153 -1.70 1.74 -7.60
CA VAL A 153 -0.72 2.62 -8.22
C VAL A 153 -1.32 3.27 -9.45
N VAL A 154 -1.21 4.59 -9.54
CA VAL A 154 -1.49 5.37 -10.75
C VAL A 154 -0.22 6.08 -11.20
N ARG A 155 -0.20 6.56 -12.46
CA ARG A 155 1.02 7.04 -13.14
C ARG A 155 1.73 8.19 -12.43
N ASP A 156 0.98 9.21 -12.05
CA ASP A 156 1.52 10.44 -11.49
C ASP A 156 0.49 11.19 -10.65
N ILE A 157 0.90 12.32 -10.06
CA ILE A 157 0.04 13.14 -9.22
C ILE A 157 -1.19 13.69 -9.97
N HIS A 158 -1.07 13.98 -11.28
CA HIS A 158 -2.21 14.47 -12.07
C HIS A 158 -3.29 13.39 -12.15
N GLU A 159 -2.88 12.12 -12.25
CA GLU A 159 -3.82 11.00 -12.28
C GLU A 159 -4.41 10.69 -10.89
N VAL A 160 -3.66 10.90 -9.79
CA VAL A 160 -4.24 10.85 -8.43
C VAL A 160 -5.38 11.87 -8.31
N ILE A 161 -5.13 13.10 -8.74
CA ILE A 161 -6.13 14.19 -8.67
C ILE A 161 -7.31 13.92 -9.62
N GLY A 162 -7.02 13.64 -10.90
CA GLY A 162 -8.08 13.37 -11.90
C GLY A 162 -8.91 12.14 -11.55
N GLY A 163 -8.26 11.08 -11.08
CA GLY A 163 -8.91 9.85 -10.60
C GLY A 163 -9.79 10.07 -9.38
N GLY A 164 -9.30 10.77 -8.36
CA GLY A 164 -10.06 11.11 -7.16
C GLY A 164 -11.28 12.00 -7.46
N LEU A 165 -11.11 13.01 -8.31
CA LEU A 165 -12.23 13.85 -8.80
C LEU A 165 -13.28 13.03 -9.56
N ASN A 166 -12.85 12.06 -10.38
CA ASN A 166 -13.78 11.18 -11.07
C ASN A 166 -14.54 10.27 -10.08
N MET A 167 -13.87 9.72 -9.08
CA MET A 167 -14.53 8.93 -8.02
C MET A 167 -15.61 9.77 -7.32
N ASN A 168 -15.31 11.02 -6.93
CA ASN A 168 -16.28 11.90 -6.30
C ASN A 168 -17.46 12.24 -7.21
N ARG A 169 -17.22 12.52 -8.51
CA ARG A 169 -18.31 12.70 -9.49
C ARG A 169 -19.17 11.46 -9.67
N SER A 170 -18.61 10.28 -9.40
CA SER A 170 -19.31 8.99 -9.42
C SER A 170 -19.89 8.59 -8.05
N GLU A 171 -20.09 9.56 -7.18
CA GLU A 171 -20.72 9.43 -5.85
C GLU A 171 -19.91 8.64 -4.81
N TRP A 172 -18.61 8.37 -5.07
CA TRP A 172 -17.72 7.79 -4.07
C TRP A 172 -17.28 8.88 -3.10
N SER A 173 -17.58 8.69 -1.82
CA SER A 173 -17.18 9.66 -0.80
C SER A 173 -15.69 9.60 -0.52
N THR A 174 -15.05 10.77 -0.44
CA THR A 174 -13.67 10.88 0.02
C THR A 174 -13.58 10.48 1.50
N PHE A 175 -12.64 9.59 1.81
CA PHE A 175 -12.23 9.32 3.18
C PHE A 175 -11.19 10.35 3.64
N ILE A 176 -10.09 10.50 2.86
CA ILE A 176 -9.07 11.53 3.05
C ILE A 176 -8.34 11.77 1.72
N GLY A 177 -8.03 13.01 1.41
CA GLY A 177 -7.20 13.39 0.26
C GLY A 177 -7.79 14.54 -0.58
N PRO A 178 -7.12 14.92 -1.68
CA PRO A 178 -5.75 14.51 -1.98
C PRO A 178 -4.78 14.94 -0.87
N GLY A 179 -3.72 14.19 -0.69
CA GLY A 179 -2.76 14.43 0.37
C GLY A 179 -1.37 13.85 0.08
N ARG A 180 -0.48 13.95 1.08
CA ARG A 180 0.88 13.41 1.01
C ARG A 180 1.28 12.71 2.30
N HIS A 181 1.86 11.51 2.17
CA HIS A 181 2.48 10.77 3.26
C HIS A 181 3.97 11.14 3.39
N PRO A 182 4.44 11.66 4.55
CA PRO A 182 5.87 11.89 4.75
C PRO A 182 6.68 10.59 4.81
N ILE A 183 6.09 9.53 5.33
CA ILE A 183 6.82 8.27 5.60
C ILE A 183 7.30 7.58 4.32
N SER A 184 6.56 7.70 3.22
CA SER A 184 6.86 7.07 1.95
C SER A 184 6.94 8.05 0.78
N SER A 185 6.78 9.36 1.04
CA SER A 185 6.71 10.45 0.06
C SER A 185 5.48 10.42 -0.86
N ALA A 186 4.62 9.41 -0.77
CA ALA A 186 3.53 9.18 -1.68
C ALA A 186 2.45 10.27 -1.64
N TYR A 187 1.94 10.64 -2.82
CA TYR A 187 0.69 11.40 -2.96
C TYR A 187 -0.48 10.41 -3.04
N PHE A 188 -1.57 10.73 -2.39
CA PHE A 188 -2.70 9.82 -2.25
C PHE A 188 -4.07 10.49 -2.37
N TRP A 189 -5.09 9.68 -2.66
CA TRP A 189 -6.51 9.99 -2.48
C TRP A 189 -7.28 8.73 -2.12
N TYR A 190 -7.89 8.72 -0.92
CA TYR A 190 -8.70 7.60 -0.43
C TYR A 190 -10.18 7.88 -0.62
N VAL A 191 -10.92 6.87 -1.07
CA VAL A 191 -12.38 6.85 -1.08
C VAL A 191 -12.90 5.69 -0.25
N ASN A 192 -14.08 5.87 0.34
CA ASN A 192 -14.73 4.81 1.10
C ASN A 192 -15.16 3.66 0.17
N SER A 193 -14.76 2.43 0.51
CA SER A 193 -15.13 1.24 -0.25
C SER A 193 -16.47 0.67 0.22
N PRO A 194 -17.38 0.28 -0.69
CA PRO A 194 -18.63 -0.39 -0.31
C PRO A 194 -18.40 -1.79 0.28
N LEU A 195 -17.21 -2.35 0.12
CA LEU A 195 -16.81 -3.64 0.67
C LEU A 195 -16.25 -3.53 2.10
N GLY A 196 -16.22 -2.32 2.66
CA GLY A 196 -15.57 -1.97 3.92
C GLY A 196 -14.08 -1.63 3.72
N GLY A 197 -13.55 -0.76 4.58
CA GLY A 197 -12.25 -0.15 4.42
C GLY A 197 -12.25 0.97 3.39
N ALA A 198 -11.10 1.25 2.81
CA ALA A 198 -10.97 2.26 1.76
C ALA A 198 -10.28 1.71 0.51
N PHE A 199 -10.43 2.40 -0.61
CA PHE A 199 -9.57 2.28 -1.79
C PHE A 199 -8.73 3.53 -1.91
N GLU A 200 -7.46 3.36 -2.21
CA GLU A 200 -6.50 4.42 -2.38
C GLU A 200 -5.99 4.47 -3.81
N TYR A 201 -5.97 5.66 -4.43
CA TYR A 201 -5.07 5.94 -5.55
C TYR A 201 -3.82 6.62 -5.00
N TYR A 202 -2.63 6.14 -5.41
CA TYR A 202 -1.37 6.73 -4.98
C TYR A 202 -0.28 6.65 -6.03
N THR A 203 0.74 7.48 -5.87
CA THR A 203 1.91 7.55 -6.72
C THR A 203 3.09 8.20 -6.00
N ASN A 204 4.27 8.18 -6.63
CA ASN A 204 5.49 8.83 -6.12
C ASN A 204 6.01 8.24 -4.80
N ASP A 205 5.80 6.94 -4.59
CA ASP A 205 6.31 6.22 -3.44
C ASP A 205 7.85 6.10 -3.52
N ASP A 206 8.51 6.09 -2.36
CA ASP A 206 9.97 5.91 -2.28
C ASP A 206 10.35 4.52 -2.79
N TYR A 207 11.43 4.44 -3.57
CA TYR A 207 12.00 3.17 -4.03
C TYR A 207 13.23 2.84 -3.20
N LEU A 208 13.18 1.72 -2.48
CA LEU A 208 14.19 1.28 -1.52
C LEU A 208 15.02 0.14 -2.10
N THR A 209 16.26 0.05 -1.64
CA THR A 209 17.19 -1.04 -1.95
C THR A 209 17.57 -1.80 -0.69
N GLU A 210 18.41 -2.82 -0.83
CA GLU A 210 18.95 -3.59 0.30
C GLU A 210 19.83 -2.74 1.24
N GLU A 211 20.29 -1.58 0.77
CA GLU A 211 21.08 -0.63 1.57
C GLU A 211 20.23 0.21 2.52
N TRP A 212 18.90 0.20 2.33
CA TRP A 212 17.99 0.98 3.16
C TRP A 212 18.05 0.51 4.61
N GLN A 213 18.22 1.46 5.52
CA GLN A 213 18.16 1.22 6.95
C GLN A 213 16.76 1.62 7.45
N PRO A 214 15.98 0.68 8.00
CA PRO A 214 14.63 0.97 8.49
C PRO A 214 14.63 2.08 9.53
N ARG A 215 13.73 3.05 9.37
CA ARG A 215 13.47 4.08 10.37
C ARG A 215 12.42 3.57 11.35
N VAL A 216 12.60 3.82 12.63
CA VAL A 216 11.63 3.54 13.67
C VAL A 216 11.22 4.84 14.32
N GLU A 217 10.03 5.31 14.01
CA GLU A 217 9.51 6.61 14.44
C GLU A 217 8.46 6.45 15.53
N GLU A 218 8.38 7.42 16.45
CA GLU A 218 7.22 7.51 17.34
C GLU A 218 5.98 7.90 16.51
N HIS A 219 4.86 7.20 16.71
CA HIS A 219 3.65 7.48 15.95
C HIS A 219 3.11 8.88 16.26
N ARG A 220 3.03 9.70 15.21
CA ARG A 220 2.42 11.04 15.23
C ARG A 220 1.60 11.20 13.96
N LEU A 221 0.49 11.92 14.05
CA LEU A 221 -0.41 12.10 12.90
C LEU A 221 0.26 12.84 11.74
N GLU A 222 1.19 13.75 12.03
CA GLU A 222 1.97 14.50 11.04
C GLU A 222 2.90 13.60 10.22
N LEU A 223 3.29 12.43 10.74
CA LEU A 223 4.05 11.43 9.99
C LEU A 223 3.16 10.57 9.10
N PHE A 224 1.88 10.44 9.44
CA PHE A 224 0.91 9.80 8.55
C PHE A 224 0.54 10.71 7.39
N THR A 225 0.19 11.98 7.68
CA THR A 225 -0.26 12.93 6.66
C THR A 225 0.41 14.29 6.87
N GLU A 226 1.29 14.68 5.95
CA GLU A 226 1.88 16.01 5.93
C GLU A 226 0.82 17.07 5.67
N TRP A 227 -0.07 16.79 4.73
CA TRP A 227 -1.24 17.61 4.41
C TRP A 227 -2.30 16.76 3.69
N ALA A 228 -3.56 17.13 3.89
CA ALA A 228 -4.70 16.68 3.12
C ALA A 228 -5.69 17.82 2.91
N ILE A 229 -6.37 17.83 1.77
CA ILE A 229 -7.32 18.89 1.43
C ILE A 229 -8.69 18.59 2.05
N GLU A 230 -9.16 17.35 1.94
CA GLU A 230 -10.46 16.93 2.45
C GLU A 230 -10.34 15.70 3.33
N GLY A 231 -11.24 15.53 4.29
CA GLY A 231 -11.21 14.45 5.25
C GLY A 231 -10.09 14.63 6.27
N GLY A 232 -9.53 13.54 6.72
CA GLY A 232 -8.47 13.50 7.72
C GLY A 232 -8.96 12.89 9.01
N LEU A 233 -8.00 12.51 9.86
CA LEU A 233 -8.26 11.88 11.14
C LEU A 233 -8.61 12.92 12.21
N ASP A 234 -8.10 14.13 12.05
CA ASP A 234 -8.35 15.29 12.89
C ASP A 234 -7.88 16.59 12.20
N ASP A 235 -7.94 17.70 12.93
CA ASP A 235 -7.56 19.02 12.41
C ASP A 235 -6.05 19.16 12.14
N THR A 236 -5.20 18.30 12.73
CA THR A 236 -3.75 18.36 12.51
C THR A 236 -3.32 17.73 11.18
N THR A 237 -4.08 16.77 10.67
CA THR A 237 -3.82 16.14 9.36
C THR A 237 -4.38 16.96 8.20
N ARG A 238 -5.21 17.96 8.49
CA ARG A 238 -5.82 18.85 7.51
C ARG A 238 -5.12 20.21 7.53
N ARG A 239 -4.45 20.54 6.44
CA ARG A 239 -3.75 21.83 6.30
C ARG A 239 -4.66 22.95 5.75
N GLN A 240 -5.80 22.58 5.15
CA GLN A 240 -6.79 23.56 4.71
C GLN A 240 -7.76 23.87 5.84
N VAL A 241 -7.75 25.11 6.30
CA VAL A 241 -8.72 25.62 7.28
C VAL A 241 -10.07 25.80 6.57
N LYS A 242 -11.14 25.27 7.13
CA LYS A 242 -12.48 25.57 6.63
C LYS A 242 -12.76 27.07 6.80
N PRO A 243 -13.32 27.76 5.81
CA PRO A 243 -13.83 29.11 6.01
C PRO A 243 -14.83 29.10 7.16
N VAL A 244 -14.73 30.08 8.04
CA VAL A 244 -15.66 30.31 9.14
C VAL A 244 -17.00 30.79 8.60
#